data_ae06863b5ac99f6bbb3840d6cfddc1d1
#
_entry.id   ae06863b5ac99f6bbb3840d6cfddc1d1
#
_cell.length_a   1.000
_cell.length_b   1.000
_cell.length_c   1.000
_cell.angle_alpha   90.00
_cell.angle_beta   90.00
_cell.angle_gamma   90.00
#
_symmetry.space_group_name_H-M   'P 1'
#
loop_
_entity.id
_entity.type
_entity.pdbx_description
1 polymer ?
#
loop_
_entity_poly.entity_id
_entity_poly.type
_entity_poly.pdbx_seq_one_letter_code
_entity_poly.pdbx_strand_id
1 'polypeptide(L)'
;MYYLQAEASFDAAHFLKGYQGKCSNLHGHRWRVVAQLKDQRLQEQGPTKGMLLDFGELKAALSAMTDEFDHALLVERGTLREETVQALTAEAFRMVTLPFRTTAENMARFFYDRLRAQGFPVAQVQVYE
;
A
#
# COMPACT_ATOMS: atom_id res chain seq x y z
N MET A 1 -22.13 -14.94 3.18
CA MET A 1 -20.93 -14.15 2.85
C MET A 1 -20.16 -13.84 4.11
N TYR A 2 -18.89 -14.18 4.12
CA TYR A 2 -17.99 -13.94 5.24
C TYR A 2 -16.93 -12.93 4.84
N TYR A 3 -16.48 -12.12 5.79
CA TYR A 3 -15.45 -11.10 5.58
C TYR A 3 -14.34 -11.28 6.58
N LEU A 4 -13.12 -11.03 6.14
CA LEU A 4 -11.93 -11.01 6.98
C LEU A 4 -11.20 -9.71 6.71
N GLN A 5 -10.78 -9.00 7.75
CA GLN A 5 -10.14 -7.70 7.62
C GLN A 5 -8.86 -7.66 8.41
N ALA A 6 -7.83 -7.05 7.82
CA ALA A 6 -6.58 -6.76 8.50
C ALA A 6 -6.07 -5.40 8.06
N GLU A 7 -5.18 -4.82 8.84
CA GLU A 7 -4.57 -3.54 8.51
C GLU A 7 -3.08 -3.52 8.83
N ALA A 8 -2.37 -2.63 8.14
CA ALA A 8 -0.98 -2.33 8.40
C ALA A 8 -0.74 -0.85 8.14
N SER A 9 0.31 -0.30 8.73
CA SER A 9 0.65 1.11 8.59
C SER A 9 2.10 1.28 8.17
N PHE A 10 2.39 2.41 7.53
CA PHE A 10 3.76 2.80 7.19
C PHE A 10 3.86 4.31 7.19
N ASP A 11 5.06 4.82 7.47
CA ASP A 11 5.35 6.24 7.42
C ASP A 11 6.09 6.55 6.13
N ALA A 12 5.56 7.48 5.34
CA ALA A 12 6.17 7.82 4.06
C ALA A 12 5.88 9.26 3.69
N ALA A 13 6.83 9.88 3.01
CA ALA A 13 6.69 11.21 2.46
C ALA A 13 6.23 11.11 1.00
N HIS A 14 5.56 12.13 0.53
CA HIS A 14 5.17 12.26 -0.85
C HIS A 14 4.83 13.73 -1.19
N PHE A 15 4.47 13.96 -2.45
CA PHE A 15 3.99 15.25 -2.92
C PHE A 15 3.13 15.03 -4.16
N LEU A 16 2.18 15.93 -4.40
CA LEU A 16 1.27 15.84 -5.55
C LEU A 16 1.64 16.92 -6.56
N LYS A 17 2.46 16.56 -7.54
CA LYS A 17 2.91 17.49 -8.58
C LYS A 17 1.72 18.05 -9.36
N GLY A 18 1.66 19.39 -9.44
CA GLY A 18 0.59 20.07 -10.18
C GLY A 18 -0.71 20.27 -9.42
N TYR A 19 -0.81 19.72 -8.19
CA TYR A 19 -1.96 19.98 -7.35
C TYR A 19 -1.96 21.42 -6.83
N GLN A 20 -3.12 22.05 -6.82
CA GLN A 20 -3.28 23.42 -6.34
C GLN A 20 -3.69 23.42 -4.88
N GLY A 21 -2.71 23.31 -3.99
CA GLY A 21 -2.91 23.25 -2.56
C GLY A 21 -1.66 22.78 -1.82
N LYS A 22 -1.79 22.62 -0.51
CA LYS A 22 -0.66 22.27 0.37
C LYS A 22 0.01 20.97 -0.02
N CYS A 23 -0.76 20.00 -0.54
CA CYS A 23 -0.26 18.67 -0.85
C CYS A 23 0.69 18.64 -2.04
N SER A 24 0.84 19.73 -2.77
CA SER A 24 1.87 19.85 -3.80
C SER A 24 3.27 19.95 -3.20
N ASN A 25 3.38 20.31 -1.94
CA ASN A 25 4.63 20.38 -1.22
C ASN A 25 5.04 19.02 -0.68
N LEU A 26 6.33 18.87 -0.44
CA LEU A 26 6.86 17.67 0.20
C LEU A 26 6.36 17.59 1.64
N HIS A 27 5.70 16.49 1.98
CA HIS A 27 5.14 16.26 3.30
C HIS A 27 5.03 14.76 3.56
N GLY A 28 4.70 14.38 4.78
CA GLY A 28 4.61 12.97 5.16
C GLY A 28 3.34 12.66 5.90
N HIS A 29 2.99 11.38 5.90
CA HIS A 29 1.86 10.83 6.61
C HIS A 29 2.23 9.51 7.26
N ARG A 30 1.45 9.15 8.29
CA ARG A 30 1.35 7.76 8.71
C ARG A 30 0.20 7.12 7.93
N TRP A 31 0.57 6.40 6.89
CA TRP A 31 -0.40 5.74 6.01
C TRP A 31 -0.96 4.49 6.70
N ARG A 32 -2.24 4.27 6.55
CA ARG A 32 -2.90 3.06 7.06
C ARG A 32 -3.62 2.38 5.91
N VAL A 33 -3.33 1.09 5.73
CA VAL A 33 -3.92 0.26 4.69
C VAL A 33 -4.81 -0.76 5.35
N VAL A 34 -6.08 -0.77 4.98
CA VAL A 34 -7.08 -1.71 5.50
C VAL A 34 -7.55 -2.56 4.33
N ALA A 35 -7.32 -3.86 4.42
CA ALA A 35 -7.74 -4.81 3.39
C ALA A 35 -8.84 -5.71 3.93
N GLN A 36 -9.90 -5.88 3.14
CA GLN A 36 -11.01 -6.78 3.46
C GLN A 36 -11.12 -7.85 2.39
N LEU A 37 -11.16 -9.08 2.84
CA LEU A 37 -11.42 -10.25 2.01
C LEU A 37 -12.87 -10.69 2.16
N LYS A 38 -13.40 -11.41 1.16
CA LYS A 38 -14.73 -11.99 1.25
C LYS A 38 -14.77 -13.37 0.59
N ASP A 39 -15.59 -14.25 1.14
CA ASP A 39 -15.93 -15.52 0.51
C ASP A 39 -17.28 -15.97 1.01
N GLN A 40 -17.96 -16.76 0.19
CA GLN A 40 -19.23 -17.39 0.59
C GLN A 40 -19.01 -18.66 1.40
N ARG A 41 -17.80 -19.20 1.40
CA ARG A 41 -17.47 -20.48 2.02
C ARG A 41 -16.35 -20.32 3.03
N LEU A 42 -16.38 -21.18 4.04
CA LEU A 42 -15.27 -21.37 4.97
C LEU A 42 -14.58 -22.69 4.64
N GLN A 43 -13.33 -22.81 5.05
CA GLN A 43 -12.60 -24.07 4.93
C GLN A 43 -13.32 -25.15 5.74
N GLU A 44 -13.52 -26.31 5.14
CA GLU A 44 -14.28 -27.38 5.79
C GLU A 44 -13.37 -28.39 6.50
N GLN A 45 -12.11 -28.41 6.14
CA GLN A 45 -11.14 -29.41 6.64
C GLN A 45 -9.78 -28.76 6.87
N GLY A 46 -8.94 -29.48 7.62
CA GLY A 46 -7.56 -29.12 7.84
C GLY A 46 -7.34 -28.06 8.92
N PRO A 47 -6.12 -27.51 9.00
CA PRO A 47 -5.76 -26.56 10.08
C PRO A 47 -6.55 -25.27 10.06
N THR A 48 -7.09 -24.87 8.91
CA THR A 48 -7.85 -23.62 8.75
C THR A 48 -9.36 -23.86 8.74
N LYS A 49 -9.82 -25.02 9.21
CA LYS A 49 -11.24 -25.36 9.29
C LYS A 49 -12.01 -24.26 10.02
N GLY A 50 -13.12 -23.81 9.41
CA GLY A 50 -13.95 -22.76 9.97
C GLY A 50 -13.46 -21.35 9.69
N MET A 51 -12.39 -21.20 8.93
CA MET A 51 -11.81 -19.91 8.54
C MET A 51 -12.07 -19.64 7.06
N LEU A 52 -12.16 -18.37 6.70
CA LEU A 52 -12.09 -17.94 5.31
C LEU A 52 -10.70 -18.31 4.75
N LEU A 53 -9.68 -17.88 5.46
CA LEU A 53 -8.28 -18.31 5.31
C LEU A 53 -7.55 -17.97 6.60
N ASP A 54 -6.28 -18.34 6.70
CA ASP A 54 -5.47 -18.03 7.87
C ASP A 54 -5.25 -16.51 7.94
N PHE A 55 -5.73 -15.90 9.01
CA PHE A 55 -5.61 -14.47 9.26
C PHE A 55 -4.14 -14.02 9.22
N GLY A 56 -3.23 -14.86 9.70
CA GLY A 56 -1.79 -14.57 9.67
C GLY A 56 -1.22 -14.42 8.27
N GLU A 57 -1.77 -15.12 7.27
CA GLU A 57 -1.35 -14.98 5.89
C GLU A 57 -1.67 -13.58 5.35
N LEU A 58 -2.88 -13.08 5.63
CA LEU A 58 -3.26 -11.73 5.20
C LEU A 58 -2.40 -10.68 5.90
N LYS A 59 -2.20 -10.82 7.21
CA LYS A 59 -1.36 -9.88 7.98
C LYS A 59 0.07 -9.86 7.46
N ALA A 60 0.65 -11.03 7.19
CA ALA A 60 2.00 -11.12 6.66
C ALA A 60 2.13 -10.48 5.28
N ALA A 61 1.16 -10.70 4.41
CA ALA A 61 1.15 -10.10 3.08
C ALA A 61 1.06 -8.57 3.15
N LEU A 62 0.18 -8.04 4.01
CA LEU A 62 0.05 -6.60 4.20
C LEU A 62 1.33 -5.99 4.77
N SER A 63 1.92 -6.61 5.78
CA SER A 63 3.17 -6.13 6.38
C SER A 63 4.29 -6.10 5.35
N ALA A 64 4.43 -7.15 4.54
CA ALA A 64 5.47 -7.21 3.50
C ALA A 64 5.29 -6.09 2.48
N MET A 65 4.05 -5.80 2.07
CA MET A 65 3.77 -4.72 1.11
C MET A 65 4.02 -3.34 1.70
N THR A 66 3.54 -3.08 2.93
CA THR A 66 3.73 -1.77 3.56
C THR A 66 5.19 -1.50 3.90
N ASP A 67 5.96 -2.54 4.23
CA ASP A 67 7.39 -2.40 4.50
C ASP A 67 8.16 -1.91 3.27
N GLU A 68 7.68 -2.17 2.06
CA GLU A 68 8.31 -1.66 0.84
C GLU A 68 8.29 -0.13 0.78
N PHE A 69 7.33 0.49 1.44
CA PHE A 69 7.11 1.94 1.41
C PHE A 69 7.51 2.64 2.71
N ASP A 70 7.74 1.88 3.76
CA ASP A 70 8.00 2.45 5.08
C ASP A 70 9.32 3.22 5.11
N HIS A 71 9.26 4.44 5.66
CA HIS A 71 10.38 5.37 5.74
C HIS A 71 10.97 5.70 4.36
N ALA A 72 10.11 5.80 3.35
CA ALA A 72 10.50 6.14 2.00
C ALA A 72 9.89 7.46 1.55
N LEU A 73 10.47 8.04 0.49
CA LEU A 73 9.84 9.08 -0.31
C LEU A 73 9.16 8.39 -1.50
N LEU A 74 7.84 8.53 -1.59
CA LEU A 74 7.06 8.01 -2.71
C LEU A 74 7.03 9.05 -3.82
N VAL A 75 7.47 8.67 -5.00
CA VAL A 75 7.63 9.59 -6.13
C VAL A 75 6.87 9.06 -7.34
N GLU A 76 5.99 9.89 -7.90
CA GLU A 76 5.45 9.62 -9.22
C GLU A 76 6.56 9.78 -10.26
N ARG A 77 6.73 8.79 -11.12
CA ARG A 77 7.78 8.82 -12.15
C ARG A 77 7.71 10.08 -12.98
N GLY A 78 8.86 10.74 -13.16
CA GLY A 78 8.98 11.92 -14.01
C GLY A 78 8.59 13.25 -13.37
N THR A 79 8.25 13.26 -12.06
CA THR A 79 7.84 14.50 -11.39
C THR A 79 8.98 15.26 -10.74
N LEU A 80 10.11 14.59 -10.47
CA LEU A 80 11.34 15.25 -9.99
C LEU A 80 12.32 15.38 -11.15
N ARG A 81 13.08 16.48 -11.13
CA ARG A 81 14.19 16.65 -12.07
C ARG A 81 15.26 15.59 -11.81
N GLU A 82 15.98 15.23 -12.86
CA GLU A 82 17.01 14.20 -12.77
C GLU A 82 18.09 14.55 -11.74
N GLU A 83 18.49 15.81 -11.69
CA GLU A 83 19.51 16.29 -10.72
C GLU A 83 19.03 16.06 -9.27
N THR A 84 17.74 16.27 -9.02
CA THR A 84 17.15 16.04 -7.68
C THR A 84 17.18 14.56 -7.32
N VAL A 85 16.77 13.71 -8.26
CA VAL A 85 16.79 12.25 -8.05
C VAL A 85 18.20 11.76 -7.77
N GLN A 86 19.18 12.24 -8.55
CA GLN A 86 20.59 11.88 -8.37
C GLN A 86 21.12 12.34 -7.02
N ALA A 87 20.79 13.57 -6.61
CA ALA A 87 21.24 14.12 -5.33
C ALA A 87 20.69 13.33 -4.15
N LEU A 88 19.39 12.99 -4.17
CA LEU A 88 18.77 12.20 -3.10
C LEU A 88 19.33 10.78 -3.07
N THR A 89 19.58 10.20 -4.23
CA THR A 89 20.19 8.87 -4.34
C THR A 89 21.62 8.88 -3.78
N ALA A 90 22.40 9.93 -4.09
CA ALA A 90 23.76 10.08 -3.58
C ALA A 90 23.77 10.21 -2.05
N GLU A 91 22.74 10.81 -1.46
CA GLU A 91 22.58 10.88 -0.01
C GLU A 91 22.07 9.57 0.60
N ALA A 92 21.83 8.56 -0.22
CA ALA A 92 21.30 7.25 0.20
C ALA A 92 19.90 7.31 0.81
N PHE A 93 19.10 8.32 0.47
CA PHE A 93 17.70 8.35 0.87
C PHE A 93 16.90 7.30 0.10
N ARG A 94 15.99 6.64 0.84
CA ARG A 94 15.15 5.62 0.25
C ARG A 94 14.02 6.28 -0.53
N MET A 95 13.96 5.96 -1.83
CA MET A 95 12.88 6.42 -2.71
C MET A 95 12.20 5.24 -3.35
N VAL A 96 10.89 5.32 -3.48
CA VAL A 96 10.09 4.36 -4.24
C VAL A 96 9.40 5.12 -5.37
N THR A 97 9.78 4.80 -6.60
CA THR A 97 9.19 5.42 -7.79
C THR A 97 8.02 4.58 -8.27
N LEU A 98 6.88 5.24 -8.44
CA LEU A 98 5.64 4.59 -8.84
C LEU A 98 5.16 5.18 -10.19
N PRO A 99 4.48 4.38 -11.02
CA PRO A 99 4.02 4.83 -12.33
C PRO A 99 2.71 5.62 -12.27
N PHE A 100 2.32 6.10 -11.10
CA PHE A 100 1.08 6.84 -10.88
C PHE A 100 1.29 7.91 -9.81
N ARG A 101 0.37 8.88 -9.80
CA ARG A 101 0.34 9.91 -8.75
C ARG A 101 0.05 9.25 -7.41
N THR A 102 0.80 9.61 -6.38
CA THR A 102 0.79 8.93 -5.08
C THR A 102 -0.37 9.39 -4.18
N THR A 103 -1.57 9.44 -4.73
CA THR A 103 -2.80 9.70 -3.99
C THR A 103 -3.21 8.47 -3.18
N ALA A 104 -4.00 8.68 -2.14
CA ALA A 104 -4.55 7.57 -1.35
C ALA A 104 -5.35 6.60 -2.24
N GLU A 105 -6.11 7.14 -3.19
CA GLU A 105 -6.92 6.35 -4.12
C GLU A 105 -6.06 5.43 -4.99
N ASN A 106 -5.00 5.97 -5.58
CA ASN A 106 -4.09 5.17 -6.41
C ASN A 106 -3.30 4.15 -5.58
N MET A 107 -2.92 4.52 -4.37
CA MET A 107 -2.27 3.59 -3.45
C MET A 107 -3.22 2.45 -3.07
N ALA A 108 -4.49 2.76 -2.83
CA ALA A 108 -5.49 1.73 -2.54
C ALA A 108 -5.62 0.73 -3.70
N ARG A 109 -5.68 1.24 -4.92
CA ARG A 109 -5.73 0.40 -6.12
C ARG A 109 -4.49 -0.48 -6.25
N PHE A 110 -3.33 0.08 -5.99
CA PHE A 110 -2.07 -0.64 -6.03
C PHE A 110 -2.08 -1.83 -5.05
N PHE A 111 -2.47 -1.60 -3.80
CA PHE A 111 -2.53 -2.67 -2.80
C PHE A 111 -3.61 -3.70 -3.15
N TYR A 112 -4.75 -3.25 -3.65
CA TYR A 112 -5.82 -4.14 -4.11
C TYR A 112 -5.31 -5.09 -5.19
N ASP A 113 -4.67 -4.54 -6.22
CA ASP A 113 -4.18 -5.34 -7.34
C ASP A 113 -3.09 -6.33 -6.91
N ARG A 114 -2.19 -5.91 -6.01
CA ARG A 114 -1.12 -6.76 -5.49
C ARG A 114 -1.68 -7.94 -4.67
N LEU A 115 -2.64 -7.68 -3.81
CA LEU A 115 -3.28 -8.74 -3.02
C LEU A 115 -4.02 -9.72 -3.93
N ARG A 116 -4.73 -9.22 -4.91
CA ARG A 116 -5.42 -10.11 -5.87
C ARG A 116 -4.43 -10.96 -6.66
N ALA A 117 -3.33 -10.38 -7.08
CA ALA A 117 -2.28 -11.12 -7.80
C ALA A 117 -1.67 -12.23 -6.95
N GLN A 118 -1.67 -12.08 -5.62
CA GLN A 118 -1.21 -13.12 -4.70
C GLN A 118 -2.28 -14.18 -4.38
N GLY A 119 -3.48 -14.04 -4.96
CA GLY A 119 -4.55 -15.03 -4.82
C GLY A 119 -5.56 -14.74 -3.72
N PHE A 120 -5.47 -13.60 -3.05
CA PHE A 120 -6.44 -13.25 -2.01
C PHE A 120 -7.79 -12.85 -2.63
N PRO A 121 -8.92 -13.30 -2.04
CA PRO A 121 -10.25 -12.93 -2.51
C PRO A 121 -10.65 -11.55 -1.98
N VAL A 122 -10.05 -10.50 -2.51
CA VAL A 122 -10.20 -9.13 -2.01
C VAL A 122 -11.59 -8.58 -2.29
N ALA A 123 -12.24 -8.08 -1.25
CA ALA A 123 -13.49 -7.33 -1.37
C ALA A 123 -13.20 -5.85 -1.61
N GLN A 124 -12.32 -5.27 -0.79
CA GLN A 124 -11.96 -3.85 -0.89
C GLN A 124 -10.65 -3.58 -0.16
N VAL A 125 -10.03 -2.47 -0.53
CA VAL A 125 -8.88 -1.91 0.18
C VAL A 125 -9.16 -0.43 0.41
N GLN A 126 -8.89 0.03 1.62
CA GLN A 126 -8.97 1.44 2.00
C GLN A 126 -7.58 1.91 2.41
N VAL A 127 -7.22 3.11 1.98
CA VAL A 127 -5.97 3.74 2.37
C VAL A 127 -6.28 5.09 3.00
N TYR A 128 -5.72 5.30 4.18
CA TYR A 128 -5.84 6.55 4.94
C TYR A 128 -4.48 7.22 5.06
N GLU A 129 -4.47 8.51 4.88
CA GLU A 129 -3.29 9.35 5.11
C GLU A 129 -3.21 9.85 6.55
#